data_6f61f988532f026f02e3db61787fbe66
#
_entry.id   6f61f988532f026f02e3db61787fbe66
#
_cell.length_a   1.000
_cell.length_b   1.000
_cell.length_c   1.000
_cell.angle_alpha   90.00
_cell.angle_beta   90.00
_cell.angle_gamma   90.00
#
_symmetry.space_group_name_H-M   'P 1'
#
loop_
_entity.id
_entity.type
_entity.pdbx_description
1 polymer ?
#
loop_
_entity_poly.entity_id
_entity_poly.type
_entity_poly.pdbx_seq_one_letter_code
_entity_poly.pdbx_strand_id
1 'polypeptide(L)'
;MTTFTRRIALTAVAAAALASMPVLAAEKVHVGVSIPAATHSFMGGINYWANQAKKDLEKEHKDLKITIKTSANAPEQANQLQDLSTVSKINALVVFPFESAALTKPVAQVKAKGAYVTVVDRGLTDTSAQDAYVAGDNTAFGKIPAEYI
;
A
#
# COMPACT_ATOMS: atom_id res chain seq x y z
N MET A 1 25.01 45.70 -38.25
CA MET A 1 25.06 45.32 -36.79
C MET A 1 23.76 44.68 -36.24
N THR A 2 22.92 44.02 -37.04
CA THR A 2 21.57 43.62 -36.60
C THR A 2 21.33 42.10 -36.54
N THR A 3 22.20 41.26 -37.06
CA THR A 3 22.01 39.80 -37.10
C THR A 3 22.65 39.06 -35.93
N PHE A 4 23.70 39.61 -35.34
CA PHE A 4 24.41 38.98 -34.21
C PHE A 4 23.62 39.09 -32.89
N THR A 5 23.00 40.25 -32.65
CA THR A 5 22.17 40.51 -31.45
C THR A 5 20.88 39.69 -31.42
N ARG A 6 20.30 39.38 -32.60
CA ARG A 6 19.10 38.54 -32.69
C ARG A 6 19.34 37.06 -32.36
N ARG A 7 20.54 36.55 -32.69
CA ARG A 7 20.89 35.15 -32.38
C ARG A 7 21.19 34.92 -30.90
N ILE A 8 21.78 35.92 -30.21
CA ILE A 8 22.04 35.85 -28.78
C ILE A 8 20.73 35.94 -27.97
N ALA A 9 19.76 36.75 -28.39
CA ALA A 9 18.47 36.87 -27.75
C ALA A 9 17.65 35.60 -27.85
N LEU A 10 17.67 34.86 -28.97
CA LEU A 10 16.96 33.61 -29.17
C LEU A 10 17.56 32.46 -28.35
N THR A 11 18.88 32.42 -28.16
CA THR A 11 19.52 31.40 -27.30
C THR A 11 19.29 31.64 -25.82
N ALA A 12 19.20 32.89 -25.36
CA ALA A 12 18.90 33.23 -23.97
C ALA A 12 17.46 32.89 -23.58
N VAL A 13 16.49 33.06 -24.49
CA VAL A 13 15.09 32.70 -24.26
C VAL A 13 14.89 31.15 -24.19
N ALA A 14 15.62 30.41 -25.04
CA ALA A 14 15.56 28.93 -25.00
C ALA A 14 16.17 28.35 -23.72
N ALA A 15 17.25 28.96 -23.19
CA ALA A 15 17.85 28.52 -21.91
C ALA A 15 16.97 28.85 -20.71
N ALA A 16 16.22 29.94 -20.72
CA ALA A 16 15.28 30.29 -19.64
C ALA A 16 14.03 29.39 -19.61
N ALA A 17 13.60 28.89 -20.78
CA ALA A 17 12.46 27.97 -20.86
C ALA A 17 12.76 26.55 -20.29
N LEU A 18 14.02 26.12 -20.33
CA LEU A 18 14.45 24.84 -19.72
C LEU A 18 14.58 24.89 -18.19
N ALA A 19 14.81 26.10 -17.63
CA ALA A 19 14.93 26.28 -16.17
C ALA A 19 13.57 26.32 -15.44
N SER A 20 12.45 26.38 -16.16
CA SER A 20 11.10 26.46 -15.60
C SER A 20 10.29 25.15 -15.73
N MET A 21 10.93 24.02 -16.03
CA MET A 21 10.23 22.73 -15.89
C MET A 21 9.88 22.53 -14.42
N PRO A 22 8.59 22.38 -14.07
CA PRO A 22 8.24 22.04 -12.72
C PRO A 22 8.91 20.71 -12.40
N VAL A 23 9.76 20.69 -11.38
CA VAL A 23 10.19 19.44 -10.76
C VAL A 23 8.90 18.80 -10.27
N LEU A 24 8.45 17.76 -10.96
CA LEU A 24 7.36 16.91 -10.46
C LEU A 24 7.81 16.43 -9.10
N ALA A 25 7.30 17.06 -8.03
CA ALA A 25 7.50 16.57 -6.69
C ALA A 25 7.04 15.11 -6.69
N ALA A 26 7.91 14.20 -6.27
CA ALA A 26 7.55 12.79 -6.17
C ALA A 26 6.24 12.68 -5.39
N GLU A 27 5.24 12.03 -5.99
CA GLU A 27 3.92 11.89 -5.37
C GLU A 27 4.10 11.10 -4.07
N LYS A 28 3.63 11.67 -2.96
CA LYS A 28 3.76 11.03 -1.65
C LYS A 28 2.94 9.74 -1.64
N VAL A 29 3.61 8.62 -1.42
CA VAL A 29 2.95 7.32 -1.30
C VAL A 29 2.39 7.15 0.10
N HIS A 30 1.09 6.91 0.21
CA HIS A 30 0.44 6.63 1.48
C HIS A 30 -0.08 5.19 1.51
N VAL A 31 0.56 4.34 2.29
CA VAL A 31 0.19 2.93 2.47
C VAL A 31 -0.70 2.79 3.69
N GLY A 32 -1.89 2.22 3.50
CA GLY A 32 -2.74 1.71 4.57
C GLY A 32 -2.37 0.26 4.89
N VAL A 33 -2.20 -0.06 6.16
CA VAL A 33 -2.04 -1.44 6.64
C VAL A 33 -3.22 -1.75 7.55
N SER A 34 -4.00 -2.79 7.21
CA SER A 34 -5.18 -3.21 7.96
C SER A 34 -5.02 -4.67 8.36
N ILE A 35 -4.91 -4.91 9.67
CA ILE A 35 -4.61 -6.23 10.25
C ILE A 35 -5.50 -6.49 11.47
N PRO A 36 -5.82 -7.76 11.80
CA PRO A 36 -6.48 -8.10 13.06
C PRO A 36 -5.66 -7.68 14.28
N ALA A 37 -6.34 -7.37 15.38
CA ALA A 37 -5.70 -7.10 16.66
C ALA A 37 -4.90 -8.33 17.17
N ALA A 38 -3.93 -8.09 18.04
CA ALA A 38 -3.06 -9.12 18.62
C ALA A 38 -3.80 -9.94 19.67
N THR A 39 -4.61 -10.91 19.25
CA THR A 39 -5.39 -11.81 20.13
C THR A 39 -4.65 -13.09 20.49
N HIS A 40 -3.57 -13.44 19.79
CA HIS A 40 -2.71 -14.61 20.03
C HIS A 40 -1.28 -14.33 19.48
N SER A 41 -0.35 -15.22 19.80
CA SER A 41 1.07 -15.03 19.52
C SER A 41 1.40 -14.75 18.06
N PHE A 42 0.79 -15.45 17.11
CA PHE A 42 1.00 -15.20 15.67
C PHE A 42 0.58 -13.79 15.28
N MET A 43 -0.62 -13.35 15.68
CA MET A 43 -1.08 -11.99 15.41
C MET A 43 -0.28 -10.94 16.16
N GLY A 44 0.23 -11.27 17.36
CA GLY A 44 1.20 -10.43 18.08
C GLY A 44 2.47 -10.20 17.27
N GLY A 45 3.01 -11.27 16.67
CA GLY A 45 4.16 -11.19 15.77
C GLY A 45 3.89 -10.32 14.53
N ILE A 46 2.75 -10.53 13.85
CA ILE A 46 2.34 -9.72 12.68
C ILE A 46 2.25 -8.23 13.05
N ASN A 47 1.60 -7.89 14.17
CA ASN A 47 1.48 -6.51 14.65
C ASN A 47 2.84 -5.89 14.98
N TYR A 48 3.71 -6.65 15.65
CA TYR A 48 5.07 -6.19 15.97
C TYR A 48 5.86 -5.86 14.70
N TRP A 49 5.92 -6.81 13.75
CA TRP A 49 6.70 -6.63 12.53
C TRP A 49 6.12 -5.59 11.59
N ALA A 50 4.79 -5.42 11.53
CA ALA A 50 4.17 -4.32 10.80
C ALA A 50 4.60 -2.95 11.33
N ASN A 51 4.64 -2.79 12.66
CA ASN A 51 5.10 -1.55 13.29
C ASN A 51 6.61 -1.33 13.11
N GLN A 52 7.41 -2.40 13.12
CA GLN A 52 8.84 -2.29 12.86
C GLN A 52 9.09 -1.89 11.40
N ALA A 53 8.47 -2.56 10.45
CA ALA A 53 8.55 -2.23 9.03
C ALA A 53 8.14 -0.77 8.75
N LYS A 54 7.06 -0.29 9.40
CA LYS A 54 6.67 1.12 9.30
C LYS A 54 7.81 2.06 9.69
N LYS A 55 8.45 1.82 10.84
CA LYS A 55 9.54 2.67 11.34
C LYS A 55 10.73 2.69 10.38
N ASP A 56 11.10 1.52 9.88
CA ASP A 56 12.28 1.36 9.03
C ASP A 56 12.04 1.98 7.65
N LEU A 57 10.89 1.69 7.02
CA LEU A 57 10.53 2.18 5.70
C LEU A 57 10.29 3.71 5.69
N GLU A 58 9.60 4.28 6.67
CA GLU A 58 9.40 5.74 6.76
C GLU A 58 10.71 6.49 7.07
N LYS A 59 11.70 5.82 7.68
CA LYS A 59 13.04 6.38 7.89
C LYS A 59 13.84 6.41 6.59
N GLU A 60 13.74 5.33 5.80
CA GLU A 60 14.47 5.16 4.54
C GLU A 60 13.84 6.00 3.41
N HIS A 61 12.51 6.02 3.32
CA HIS A 61 11.73 6.67 2.26
C HIS A 61 10.95 7.87 2.82
N LYS A 62 11.43 9.09 2.59
CA LYS A 62 10.84 10.34 3.14
C LYS A 62 9.52 10.75 2.46
N ASP A 63 9.25 10.21 1.31
CA ASP A 63 8.01 10.35 0.53
C ASP A 63 6.94 9.30 0.88
N LEU A 64 7.29 8.31 1.72
CA LEU A 64 6.39 7.25 2.20
C LEU A 64 5.74 7.63 3.53
N LYS A 65 4.43 7.39 3.62
CA LYS A 65 3.66 7.41 4.87
C LYS A 65 2.94 6.08 5.04
N ILE A 66 3.01 5.48 6.23
CA ILE A 66 2.31 4.23 6.54
C ILE A 66 1.33 4.47 7.69
N THR A 67 0.05 4.12 7.46
CA THR A 67 -0.99 4.14 8.50
C THR A 67 -1.41 2.72 8.81
N ILE A 68 -1.16 2.26 10.04
CA ILE A 68 -1.59 0.94 10.51
C ILE A 68 -2.90 1.06 11.28
N LYS A 69 -3.86 0.20 10.97
CA LYS A 69 -5.13 0.02 11.67
C LYS A 69 -5.25 -1.43 12.11
N THR A 70 -5.61 -1.64 13.37
CA THR A 70 -5.90 -2.96 13.93
C THR A 70 -7.38 -3.04 14.29
N SER A 71 -8.00 -4.20 14.07
CA SER A 71 -9.44 -4.41 14.28
C SER A 71 -9.70 -5.67 15.13
N ALA A 72 -10.70 -5.59 15.99
CA ALA A 72 -11.12 -6.70 16.83
C ALA A 72 -12.11 -7.66 16.14
N ASN A 73 -12.70 -7.23 15.01
CA ASN A 73 -13.68 -8.01 14.25
C ASN A 73 -13.78 -7.52 12.80
N ALA A 74 -14.48 -8.29 11.95
CA ALA A 74 -14.64 -7.98 10.54
C ALA A 74 -15.45 -6.69 10.26
N PRO A 75 -16.54 -6.37 10.94
CA PRO A 75 -17.24 -5.10 10.77
C PRO A 75 -16.38 -3.87 11.07
N GLU A 76 -15.61 -3.93 12.16
CA GLU A 76 -14.67 -2.85 12.49
C GLU A 76 -13.59 -2.69 11.41
N GLN A 77 -13.05 -3.80 10.92
CA GLN A 77 -12.07 -3.77 9.83
C GLN A 77 -12.66 -3.16 8.56
N ALA A 78 -13.90 -3.51 8.20
CA ALA A 78 -14.58 -2.94 7.05
C ALA A 78 -14.74 -1.41 7.15
N ASN A 79 -15.13 -0.90 8.32
CA ASN A 79 -15.22 0.54 8.58
C ASN A 79 -13.85 1.23 8.47
N GLN A 80 -12.81 0.62 9.04
CA GLN A 80 -11.44 1.13 8.96
C GLN A 80 -10.89 1.16 7.53
N LEU A 81 -11.23 0.18 6.68
CA LEU A 81 -10.90 0.17 5.26
C LEU A 81 -11.56 1.33 4.52
N GLN A 82 -12.82 1.63 4.85
CA GLN A 82 -13.52 2.78 4.31
C GLN A 82 -12.81 4.09 4.70
N ASP A 83 -12.42 4.26 5.98
CA ASP A 83 -11.70 5.44 6.47
C ASP A 83 -10.32 5.58 5.81
N LEU A 84 -9.57 4.49 5.66
CA LEU A 84 -8.29 4.49 4.97
C LEU A 84 -8.42 5.00 3.53
N SER A 85 -9.46 4.58 2.82
CA SER A 85 -9.67 4.97 1.43
C SER A 85 -10.25 6.37 1.25
N THR A 86 -11.12 6.83 2.16
CA THR A 86 -11.85 8.12 2.01
C THR A 86 -11.20 9.27 2.75
N VAL A 87 -10.83 9.06 4.00
CA VAL A 87 -10.25 10.09 4.88
C VAL A 87 -8.74 10.15 4.70
N SER A 88 -8.07 9.00 4.78
CA SER A 88 -6.61 8.92 4.65
C SER A 88 -6.14 8.98 3.21
N LYS A 89 -7.00 8.68 2.21
CA LYS A 89 -6.71 8.69 0.77
C LYS A 89 -5.43 7.91 0.45
N ILE A 90 -5.40 6.63 0.85
CA ILE A 90 -4.26 5.77 0.62
C ILE A 90 -4.08 5.44 -0.88
N ASN A 91 -2.83 5.31 -1.33
CA ASN A 91 -2.47 4.86 -2.69
C ASN A 91 -2.25 3.35 -2.76
N ALA A 92 -1.93 2.72 -1.62
CA ALA A 92 -1.77 1.27 -1.52
C ALA A 92 -2.37 0.76 -0.21
N LEU A 93 -2.85 -0.49 -0.25
CA LEU A 93 -3.40 -1.21 0.89
C LEU A 93 -2.63 -2.53 1.06
N VAL A 94 -2.17 -2.79 2.27
CA VAL A 94 -1.77 -4.11 2.73
C VAL A 94 -2.82 -4.58 3.73
N VAL A 95 -3.51 -5.66 3.43
CA VAL A 95 -4.59 -6.16 4.27
C VAL A 95 -4.40 -7.63 4.61
N PHE A 96 -4.49 -7.95 5.93
CA PHE A 96 -4.73 -9.29 6.42
C PHE A 96 -6.22 -9.36 6.79
N PRO A 97 -7.09 -9.97 5.99
CA PRO A 97 -8.53 -9.98 6.26
C PRO A 97 -8.84 -10.71 7.56
N PHE A 98 -9.70 -10.12 8.40
CA PHE A 98 -10.23 -10.81 9.60
C PHE A 98 -11.02 -12.06 9.19
N GLU A 99 -11.85 -11.92 8.14
CA GLU A 99 -12.60 -13.00 7.50
C GLU A 99 -12.68 -12.77 5.98
N SER A 100 -12.47 -13.83 5.19
CA SER A 100 -12.42 -13.76 3.72
C SER A 100 -13.69 -13.18 3.11
N ALA A 101 -14.84 -13.78 3.40
CA ALA A 101 -16.12 -13.40 2.79
C ALA A 101 -16.56 -11.99 3.18
N ALA A 102 -16.48 -11.66 4.47
CA ALA A 102 -16.91 -10.36 4.98
C ALA A 102 -16.06 -9.20 4.47
N LEU A 103 -14.77 -9.42 4.21
CA LEU A 103 -13.83 -8.38 3.81
C LEU A 103 -13.64 -8.27 2.30
N THR A 104 -14.08 -9.22 1.49
CA THR A 104 -13.91 -9.18 0.03
C THR A 104 -14.51 -7.90 -0.58
N LYS A 105 -15.77 -7.58 -0.28
CA LYS A 105 -16.43 -6.38 -0.82
C LYS A 105 -15.80 -5.06 -0.31
N PRO A 106 -15.52 -4.89 1.00
CA PRO A 106 -14.79 -3.71 1.50
C PRO A 106 -13.43 -3.51 0.82
N VAL A 107 -12.65 -4.57 0.62
CA VAL A 107 -11.34 -4.48 -0.05
C VAL A 107 -11.51 -4.11 -1.52
N ALA A 108 -12.47 -4.72 -2.24
CA ALA A 108 -12.78 -4.34 -3.62
C ALA A 108 -13.16 -2.85 -3.76
N GLN A 109 -13.85 -2.28 -2.77
CA GLN A 109 -14.18 -0.86 -2.75
C GLN A 109 -12.95 0.04 -2.59
N VAL A 110 -11.95 -0.38 -1.81
CA VAL A 110 -10.66 0.33 -1.71
C VAL A 110 -9.92 0.30 -3.04
N LYS A 111 -9.86 -0.89 -3.68
CA LYS A 111 -9.26 -1.05 -5.01
C LYS A 111 -9.95 -0.19 -6.07
N ALA A 112 -11.27 -0.16 -6.07
CA ALA A 112 -12.05 0.64 -7.03
C ALA A 112 -11.79 2.15 -6.92
N LYS A 113 -11.24 2.62 -5.79
CA LYS A 113 -10.79 4.01 -5.60
C LYS A 113 -9.35 4.26 -6.05
N GLY A 114 -8.71 3.28 -6.67
CA GLY A 114 -7.39 3.39 -7.28
C GLY A 114 -6.22 2.97 -6.39
N ALA A 115 -6.46 2.41 -5.20
CA ALA A 115 -5.38 1.90 -4.37
C ALA A 115 -4.88 0.54 -4.90
N TYR A 116 -3.56 0.34 -4.93
CA TYR A 116 -2.95 -0.98 -5.15
C TYR A 116 -3.17 -1.87 -3.93
N VAL A 117 -3.70 -3.06 -4.11
CA VAL A 117 -4.13 -3.93 -3.01
C VAL A 117 -3.27 -5.19 -2.92
N THR A 118 -2.56 -5.35 -1.81
CA THR A 118 -1.87 -6.58 -1.40
C THR A 118 -2.63 -7.26 -0.28
N VAL A 119 -3.02 -8.50 -0.49
CA VAL A 119 -3.66 -9.35 0.51
C VAL A 119 -2.63 -10.29 1.11
N VAL A 120 -2.63 -10.44 2.43
CA VAL A 120 -1.66 -11.25 3.17
C VAL A 120 -2.36 -12.37 3.90
N ASP A 121 -1.78 -13.57 3.85
CA ASP A 121 -2.14 -14.80 4.55
C ASP A 121 -3.56 -15.32 4.22
N ARG A 122 -4.60 -14.67 4.73
CA ARG A 122 -5.99 -15.07 4.48
C ARG A 122 -6.49 -14.44 3.18
N GLY A 123 -6.72 -15.29 2.16
CA GLY A 123 -7.24 -14.87 0.86
C GLY A 123 -8.65 -14.29 0.91
N LEU A 124 -9.04 -13.60 -0.14
CA LEU A 124 -10.41 -13.15 -0.38
C LEU A 124 -11.20 -14.22 -1.14
N THR A 125 -12.53 -14.15 -1.11
CA THR A 125 -13.40 -15.05 -1.89
C THR A 125 -13.45 -14.68 -3.36
N ASP A 126 -13.11 -13.43 -3.70
CA ASP A 126 -12.95 -12.95 -5.07
C ASP A 126 -11.56 -12.34 -5.22
N THR A 127 -10.69 -13.01 -5.98
CA THR A 127 -9.30 -12.58 -6.20
C THR A 127 -9.17 -11.36 -7.10
N SER A 128 -10.22 -10.95 -7.80
CA SER A 128 -10.21 -9.71 -8.58
C SER A 128 -10.14 -8.47 -7.70
N ALA A 129 -10.45 -8.59 -6.40
CA ALA A 129 -10.35 -7.52 -5.41
C ALA A 129 -8.92 -7.22 -4.95
N GLN A 130 -7.92 -7.98 -5.43
CA GLN A 130 -6.51 -7.81 -5.09
C GLN A 130 -5.63 -7.65 -6.33
N ASP A 131 -4.44 -7.07 -6.15
CA ASP A 131 -3.39 -6.98 -7.18
C ASP A 131 -2.25 -7.95 -6.87
N ALA A 132 -1.99 -8.21 -5.58
CA ALA A 132 -1.01 -9.17 -5.12
C ALA A 132 -1.54 -9.99 -3.95
N TYR A 133 -1.05 -11.22 -3.83
CA TYR A 133 -1.34 -12.12 -2.70
C TYR A 133 -0.03 -12.69 -2.17
N VAL A 134 0.15 -12.60 -0.86
CA VAL A 134 1.34 -13.08 -0.15
C VAL A 134 0.90 -14.01 0.97
N ALA A 135 1.25 -15.29 0.88
CA ALA A 135 0.93 -16.27 1.92
C ALA A 135 1.99 -17.38 1.96
N GLY A 136 1.97 -18.16 3.04
CA GLY A 136 2.69 -19.42 3.13
C GLY A 136 2.07 -20.49 2.23
N ASP A 137 2.87 -21.47 1.83
CA ASP A 137 2.35 -22.67 1.16
C ASP A 137 1.70 -23.62 2.17
N ASN A 138 0.42 -23.38 2.45
CA ASN A 138 -0.35 -24.18 3.40
C ASN A 138 -0.57 -25.63 2.93
N THR A 139 -0.49 -25.90 1.62
CA THR A 139 -0.58 -27.25 1.07
C THR A 139 0.71 -28.02 1.39
N ALA A 140 1.87 -27.43 1.14
CA ALA A 140 3.15 -28.02 1.52
C ALA A 140 3.27 -28.18 3.03
N PHE A 141 2.79 -27.20 3.82
CA PHE A 141 2.78 -27.26 5.27
C PHE A 141 1.93 -28.42 5.83
N GLY A 142 0.82 -28.76 5.18
CA GLY A 142 0.03 -29.95 5.53
C GLY A 142 0.61 -31.26 5.02
N LYS A 143 1.14 -31.26 3.77
CA LYS A 143 1.64 -32.46 3.12
C LYS A 143 2.93 -33.02 3.75
N ILE A 144 3.90 -32.13 4.02
CA ILE A 144 5.21 -32.56 4.54
C ILE A 144 5.11 -33.34 5.84
N PRO A 145 4.39 -32.87 6.90
CA PRO A 145 4.22 -33.66 8.12
C PRO A 145 3.45 -34.98 7.89
N ALA A 146 2.46 -34.97 6.98
CA ALA A 146 1.68 -36.17 6.69
C ALA A 146 2.50 -37.30 6.03
N GLU A 147 3.62 -36.99 5.40
CA GLU A 147 4.54 -37.98 4.83
C GLU A 147 5.36 -38.73 5.90
N TYR A 148 5.36 -38.26 7.17
CA TYR A 148 6.07 -38.85 8.30
C TYR A 148 5.16 -39.68 9.23
N ILE A 149 3.88 -39.80 8.96
CA ILE A 149 2.89 -40.56 9.73
C ILE A 149 2.60 -41.90 9.01
#